data_20da68124d00b506e9f4838ec69e6e44
#
_entry.id   20da68124d00b506e9f4838ec69e6e44
#
_cell.length_a   1.000
_cell.length_b   1.000
_cell.length_c   1.000
_cell.angle_alpha   90.00
_cell.angle_beta   90.00
_cell.angle_gamma   90.00
#
_symmetry.space_group_name_H-M   'P 1'
#
loop_
_entity.id
_entity.type
_entity.pdbx_description
1 polymer ?
#
loop_
_entity_poly.entity_id
_entity_poly.type
_entity_poly.pdbx_seq_one_letter_code
_entity_poly.pdbx_strand_id
1 'polypeptide(L)'
;MSRAELSEHLLSIKSALVIDDHPLYCDALATTMESMFNTRRIRTATTLGEALQQLRMRFSPDLIILDLNLPDASGLSGFMKIKEKTPDVPVIVISAITTEGVVHSVMAAGAAGFIPKDTGRQTFQEAMRDIWNGKTYVPPGYALPARTKAGDRSVESISRKIANLSQQQTRILGLICEGMPNKLIAYEMQLAEATVKAHITALLRRLGVHNRTQAAMLVREVSIRHKLQ
;
A
#
# COMPACT_ATOMS: atom_id res chain seq x y z
N MET A 1 16.92 -34.51 -4.82
CA MET A 1 16.95 -33.09 -4.42
C MET A 1 17.00 -33.06 -2.89
N SER A 2 18.03 -32.47 -2.34
CA SER A 2 18.24 -32.32 -0.89
C SER A 2 17.25 -31.29 -0.33
N ARG A 3 16.93 -31.42 0.96
CA ARG A 3 16.08 -30.45 1.70
C ARG A 3 16.67 -29.02 1.66
N ALA A 4 17.98 -28.90 1.44
CA ALA A 4 18.71 -27.64 1.23
C ALA A 4 18.42 -27.03 -0.16
N GLU A 5 18.39 -27.84 -1.23
CA GLU A 5 18.07 -27.38 -2.60
C GLU A 5 16.60 -26.94 -2.74
N LEU A 6 15.68 -27.56 -2.00
CA LEU A 6 14.28 -27.12 -1.90
C LEU A 6 14.18 -25.79 -1.14
N SER A 7 15.01 -25.56 -0.13
CA SER A 7 15.04 -24.29 0.63
C SER A 7 15.63 -23.14 -0.18
N GLU A 8 16.64 -23.38 -1.02
CA GLU A 8 17.19 -22.37 -1.93
C GLU A 8 16.24 -22.01 -3.07
N HIS A 9 15.45 -22.97 -3.54
CA HIS A 9 14.47 -22.72 -4.62
C HIS A 9 13.25 -21.89 -4.14
N LEU A 10 12.93 -21.95 -2.84
CA LEU A 10 11.88 -21.15 -2.20
C LEU A 10 12.28 -19.69 -1.93
N LEU A 11 13.57 -19.35 -2.04
CA LEU A 11 14.11 -18.03 -1.71
C LEU A 11 14.49 -17.19 -2.92
N SER A 12 14.24 -17.63 -4.16
CA SER A 12 14.66 -16.87 -5.35
C SER A 12 13.58 -15.92 -5.84
N ILE A 13 13.80 -14.60 -5.66
CA ILE A 13 13.05 -13.55 -6.36
C ILE A 13 13.58 -13.50 -7.81
N LYS A 14 12.84 -14.05 -8.77
CA LYS A 14 13.30 -14.12 -10.17
C LYS A 14 13.15 -12.80 -10.89
N SER A 15 12.16 -11.99 -10.49
CA SER A 15 11.85 -10.71 -11.13
C SER A 15 11.40 -9.67 -10.11
N ALA A 16 11.87 -8.43 -10.29
CA ALA A 16 11.49 -7.31 -9.42
C ALA A 16 11.19 -6.05 -10.24
N LEU A 17 10.32 -5.22 -9.73
CA LEU A 17 10.05 -3.86 -10.22
C LEU A 17 10.42 -2.86 -9.14
N VAL A 18 11.37 -1.98 -9.43
CA VAL A 18 11.78 -0.88 -8.55
C VAL A 18 11.19 0.42 -9.08
N ILE A 19 10.46 1.12 -8.25
CA ILE A 19 9.75 2.36 -8.62
C ILE A 19 10.25 3.47 -7.71
N ASP A 20 11.13 4.33 -8.23
CA ASP A 20 11.75 5.44 -7.50
C ASP A 20 12.24 6.48 -8.50
N ASP A 21 12.04 7.75 -8.23
CA ASP A 21 12.45 8.86 -9.10
C ASP A 21 13.95 9.20 -9.00
N HIS A 22 14.71 8.47 -8.18
CA HIS A 22 16.15 8.61 -8.01
C HIS A 22 16.89 7.46 -8.72
N PRO A 23 17.45 7.67 -9.94
CA PRO A 23 18.07 6.59 -10.74
C PRO A 23 19.20 5.86 -10.00
N LEU A 24 20.08 6.60 -9.32
CA LEU A 24 21.18 5.98 -8.56
C LEU A 24 20.68 5.07 -7.43
N TYR A 25 19.55 5.39 -6.84
CA TYR A 25 18.94 4.55 -5.81
C TYR A 25 18.34 3.28 -6.43
N CYS A 26 17.70 3.40 -7.59
CA CYS A 26 17.24 2.25 -8.38
C CYS A 26 18.38 1.29 -8.70
N ASP A 27 19.53 1.79 -9.15
CA ASP A 27 20.72 0.98 -9.49
C ASP A 27 21.28 0.27 -8.25
N ALA A 28 21.37 0.96 -7.13
CA ALA A 28 21.81 0.39 -5.86
C ALA A 28 20.88 -0.73 -5.37
N LEU A 29 19.57 -0.53 -5.48
CA LEU A 29 18.56 -1.55 -5.15
C LEU A 29 18.66 -2.74 -6.11
N ALA A 30 18.78 -2.52 -7.42
CA ALA A 30 18.92 -3.57 -8.40
C ALA A 30 20.15 -4.44 -8.10
N THR A 31 21.31 -3.82 -7.92
CA THR A 31 22.55 -4.53 -7.55
C THR A 31 22.39 -5.32 -6.25
N THR A 32 21.69 -4.76 -5.26
CA THR A 32 21.45 -5.43 -3.99
C THR A 32 20.55 -6.65 -4.18
N MET A 33 19.49 -6.52 -4.98
CA MET A 33 18.56 -7.62 -5.27
C MET A 33 19.26 -8.75 -6.05
N GLU A 34 20.08 -8.42 -7.04
CA GLU A 34 20.89 -9.39 -7.76
C GLU A 34 21.80 -10.17 -6.83
N SER A 35 22.51 -9.47 -5.95
CA SER A 35 23.47 -10.09 -5.03
C SER A 35 22.83 -10.94 -3.94
N MET A 36 21.65 -10.56 -3.45
CA MET A 36 20.97 -11.23 -2.34
C MET A 36 20.11 -12.42 -2.76
N PHE A 37 19.38 -12.26 -3.89
CA PHE A 37 18.32 -13.19 -4.29
C PHE A 37 18.57 -13.82 -5.66
N ASN A 38 19.71 -13.53 -6.30
CA ASN A 38 20.01 -13.94 -7.67
C ASN A 38 18.89 -13.54 -8.66
N THR A 39 18.34 -12.33 -8.45
CA THR A 39 17.26 -11.80 -9.26
C THR A 39 17.75 -11.51 -10.68
N ARG A 40 17.13 -12.14 -11.69
CA ARG A 40 17.61 -12.07 -13.08
C ARG A 40 16.89 -11.02 -13.92
N ARG A 41 15.71 -10.58 -13.52
CA ARG A 41 14.87 -9.66 -14.28
C ARG A 41 14.44 -8.51 -13.38
N ILE A 42 15.25 -7.47 -13.35
CA ILE A 42 14.92 -6.25 -12.62
C ILE A 42 14.52 -5.19 -13.64
N ARG A 43 13.42 -4.53 -13.40
CA ARG A 43 13.01 -3.35 -14.14
C ARG A 43 12.89 -2.19 -13.18
N THR A 44 13.18 -1.01 -13.69
CA THR A 44 13.05 0.24 -12.95
C THR A 44 12.00 1.13 -13.60
N ALA A 45 11.39 1.99 -12.83
CA ALA A 45 10.47 3.02 -13.29
C ALA A 45 10.69 4.27 -12.43
N THR A 46 10.72 5.44 -13.06
CA THR A 46 10.92 6.73 -12.37
C THR A 46 9.60 7.42 -12.04
N THR A 47 8.49 6.89 -12.56
CA THR A 47 7.14 7.38 -12.33
C THR A 47 6.16 6.23 -12.12
N LEU A 48 5.05 6.51 -11.47
CA LEU A 48 3.96 5.55 -11.33
C LEU A 48 3.37 5.17 -12.69
N GLY A 49 3.23 6.15 -13.61
CA GLY A 49 2.71 5.94 -14.96
C GLY A 49 3.55 4.92 -15.73
N GLU A 50 4.89 5.07 -15.70
CA GLU A 50 5.83 4.14 -16.30
C GLU A 50 5.71 2.73 -15.69
N ALA A 51 5.66 2.63 -14.37
CA ALA A 51 5.48 1.37 -13.67
C ALA A 51 4.19 0.65 -14.09
N LEU A 52 3.08 1.37 -14.12
CA LEU A 52 1.79 0.81 -14.55
C LEU A 52 1.79 0.39 -16.01
N GLN A 53 2.52 1.10 -16.89
CA GLN A 53 2.69 0.71 -18.29
C GLN A 53 3.48 -0.61 -18.39
N GLN A 54 4.57 -0.76 -17.67
CA GLN A 54 5.36 -2.00 -17.64
C GLN A 54 4.52 -3.20 -17.16
N LEU A 55 3.70 -3.02 -16.13
CA LEU A 55 2.80 -4.06 -15.63
C LEU A 55 1.71 -4.44 -16.65
N ARG A 56 1.22 -3.48 -17.45
CA ARG A 56 0.28 -3.75 -18.56
C ARG A 56 0.91 -4.56 -19.70
N MET A 57 2.20 -4.35 -19.96
CA MET A 57 2.97 -5.06 -21.00
C MET A 57 3.37 -6.49 -20.60
N ARG A 58 2.60 -7.16 -19.74
CA ARG A 58 2.80 -8.54 -19.26
C ARG A 58 4.10 -8.74 -18.46
N PHE A 59 4.64 -7.69 -17.84
CA PHE A 59 5.67 -7.87 -16.84
C PHE A 59 4.99 -8.24 -15.52
N SER A 60 5.23 -9.46 -15.05
CA SER A 60 4.74 -9.95 -13.76
C SER A 60 5.94 -10.09 -12.81
N PRO A 61 6.20 -9.10 -11.96
CA PRO A 61 7.26 -9.19 -10.95
C PRO A 61 6.85 -10.08 -9.79
N ASP A 62 7.83 -10.76 -9.19
CA ASP A 62 7.65 -11.49 -7.93
C ASP A 62 7.65 -10.55 -6.72
N LEU A 63 8.23 -9.36 -6.88
CA LEU A 63 8.36 -8.33 -5.86
C LEU A 63 8.30 -6.94 -6.47
N ILE A 64 7.64 -6.01 -5.79
CA ILE A 64 7.67 -4.58 -6.13
C ILE A 64 8.28 -3.81 -4.97
N ILE A 65 9.23 -2.93 -5.28
CA ILE A 65 9.80 -1.93 -4.37
C ILE A 65 9.27 -0.57 -4.82
N LEU A 66 8.67 0.18 -3.92
CA LEU A 66 7.96 1.43 -4.24
C LEU A 66 8.38 2.57 -3.32
N ASP A 67 8.86 3.67 -3.91
CA ASP A 67 8.90 4.94 -3.20
C ASP A 67 7.50 5.59 -3.15
N LEU A 68 7.21 6.24 -2.04
CA LEU A 68 5.96 7.00 -1.86
C LEU A 68 6.01 8.41 -2.46
N ASN A 69 7.21 8.93 -2.73
CA ASN A 69 7.42 10.28 -3.23
C ASN A 69 7.79 10.25 -4.71
N LEU A 70 6.82 9.98 -5.56
CA LEU A 70 7.00 10.00 -7.01
C LEU A 70 6.46 11.32 -7.60
N PRO A 71 7.01 11.80 -8.74
CA PRO A 71 6.59 13.07 -9.33
C PRO A 71 5.14 13.09 -9.80
N ASP A 72 4.57 11.94 -10.14
CA ASP A 72 3.19 11.77 -10.64
C ASP A 72 2.24 11.10 -9.63
N ALA A 73 2.73 10.80 -8.42
CA ALA A 73 1.91 10.23 -7.35
C ALA A 73 2.48 10.58 -5.98
N SER A 74 1.62 10.91 -5.03
CA SER A 74 2.03 11.23 -3.67
C SER A 74 1.43 10.28 -2.64
N GLY A 75 2.26 9.91 -1.67
CA GLY A 75 1.86 9.12 -0.51
C GLY A 75 1.23 7.78 -0.88
N LEU A 76 0.14 7.41 -0.20
CA LEU A 76 -0.51 6.10 -0.34
C LEU A 76 -1.21 5.88 -1.70
N SER A 77 -1.47 6.93 -2.47
CA SER A 77 -2.22 6.82 -3.74
C SER A 77 -1.49 5.96 -4.78
N GLY A 78 -0.16 6.10 -4.89
CA GLY A 78 0.68 5.27 -5.76
C GLY A 78 0.66 3.82 -5.34
N PHE A 79 0.83 3.55 -4.06
CA PHE A 79 0.77 2.21 -3.48
C PHE A 79 -0.56 1.51 -3.81
N MET A 80 -1.68 2.23 -3.63
CA MET A 80 -3.01 1.67 -3.89
C MET A 80 -3.21 1.27 -5.35
N LYS A 81 -2.77 2.11 -6.30
CA LYS A 81 -2.87 1.79 -7.73
C LYS A 81 -2.01 0.58 -8.11
N ILE A 82 -0.83 0.44 -7.52
CA ILE A 82 0.02 -0.75 -7.71
C ILE A 82 -0.68 -1.99 -7.14
N LYS A 83 -1.18 -1.94 -5.90
CA LYS A 83 -1.88 -3.08 -5.28
C LYS A 83 -3.16 -3.47 -6.01
N GLU A 84 -3.89 -2.51 -6.58
CA GLU A 84 -5.05 -2.81 -7.43
C GLU A 84 -4.66 -3.60 -8.69
N LYS A 85 -3.52 -3.26 -9.27
CA LYS A 85 -3.03 -3.91 -10.49
C LYS A 85 -2.35 -5.25 -10.23
N THR A 86 -1.74 -5.38 -9.05
CA THR A 86 -0.96 -6.56 -8.65
C THR A 86 -1.35 -7.00 -7.23
N PRO A 87 -2.58 -7.51 -7.01
CA PRO A 87 -3.10 -7.81 -5.68
C PRO A 87 -2.26 -8.85 -4.92
N ASP A 88 -1.71 -9.83 -5.62
CA ASP A 88 -0.99 -10.96 -5.05
C ASP A 88 0.53 -10.72 -4.92
N VAL A 89 1.05 -9.66 -5.57
CA VAL A 89 2.49 -9.35 -5.52
C VAL A 89 2.82 -8.61 -4.22
N PRO A 90 3.82 -9.05 -3.46
CA PRO A 90 4.30 -8.32 -2.31
C PRO A 90 4.87 -6.97 -2.74
N VAL A 91 4.43 -5.89 -2.08
CA VAL A 91 4.92 -4.53 -2.29
C VAL A 91 5.63 -4.09 -1.02
N ILE A 92 6.93 -3.80 -1.14
CA ILE A 92 7.74 -3.20 -0.10
C ILE A 92 7.81 -1.70 -0.37
N VAL A 93 7.50 -0.92 0.64
CA VAL A 93 7.63 0.53 0.55
C VAL A 93 8.99 0.95 1.08
N ILE A 94 9.68 1.78 0.30
CA ILE A 94 10.94 2.42 0.70
C ILE A 94 10.74 3.92 0.58
N SER A 95 10.90 4.66 1.68
CA SER A 95 10.63 6.10 1.66
C SER A 95 11.52 6.88 2.64
N ALA A 96 11.81 8.14 2.29
CA ALA A 96 12.43 9.09 3.20
C ALA A 96 11.40 9.62 4.23
N ILE A 97 10.11 9.52 3.95
CA ILE A 97 9.04 9.98 4.85
C ILE A 97 8.69 8.86 5.82
N THR A 98 9.19 8.97 7.06
CA THR A 98 9.04 7.95 8.11
C THR A 98 8.12 8.40 9.24
N THR A 99 7.16 9.29 8.98
CA THR A 99 6.19 9.67 10.02
C THR A 99 5.28 8.49 10.38
N GLU A 100 4.96 8.36 11.67
CA GLU A 100 4.16 7.25 12.20
C GLU A 100 2.85 7.05 11.42
N GLY A 101 2.15 8.14 11.09
CA GLY A 101 0.92 8.09 10.31
C GLY A 101 1.08 7.52 8.91
N VAL A 102 2.21 7.77 8.24
CA VAL A 102 2.51 7.23 6.90
C VAL A 102 2.82 5.75 6.98
N VAL A 103 3.73 5.35 7.89
CA VAL A 103 4.09 3.94 8.11
C VAL A 103 2.85 3.12 8.45
N HIS A 104 2.04 3.59 9.41
CA HIS A 104 0.80 2.93 9.80
C HIS A 104 -0.18 2.78 8.62
N SER A 105 -0.38 3.83 7.83
CA SER A 105 -1.31 3.82 6.70
C SER A 105 -0.89 2.83 5.62
N VAL A 106 0.40 2.78 5.30
CA VAL A 106 0.98 1.88 4.30
C VAL A 106 0.88 0.42 4.77
N MET A 107 1.20 0.15 6.02
CA MET A 107 1.11 -1.19 6.59
C MET A 107 -0.35 -1.66 6.69
N ALA A 108 -1.27 -0.80 7.11
CA ALA A 108 -2.71 -1.09 7.13
C ALA A 108 -3.29 -1.33 5.73
N ALA A 109 -2.69 -0.72 4.70
CA ALA A 109 -3.05 -0.94 3.30
C ALA A 109 -2.49 -2.25 2.72
N GLY A 110 -1.71 -3.01 3.50
CA GLY A 110 -1.22 -4.34 3.11
C GLY A 110 0.15 -4.32 2.42
N ALA A 111 1.01 -3.36 2.75
CA ALA A 111 2.41 -3.45 2.39
C ALA A 111 3.08 -4.65 3.05
N ALA A 112 3.98 -5.30 2.35
CA ALA A 112 4.76 -6.42 2.88
C ALA A 112 5.80 -5.95 3.92
N GLY A 113 6.26 -4.70 3.78
CA GLY A 113 7.13 -4.04 4.73
C GLY A 113 7.33 -2.57 4.40
N PHE A 114 7.86 -1.84 5.37
CA PHE A 114 8.27 -0.44 5.21
C PHE A 114 9.74 -0.30 5.65
N ILE A 115 10.59 0.17 4.75
CA ILE A 115 12.02 0.37 4.99
C ILE A 115 12.36 1.84 4.75
N PRO A 116 12.94 2.57 5.71
CA PRO A 116 13.44 3.91 5.48
C PRO A 116 14.57 3.95 4.45
N LYS A 117 14.63 5.00 3.61
CA LYS A 117 15.71 5.16 2.61
C LYS A 117 17.11 5.32 3.22
N ASP A 118 17.19 5.80 4.46
CA ASP A 118 18.43 5.96 5.23
C ASP A 118 18.87 4.69 5.96
N THR A 119 18.16 3.58 5.78
CA THR A 119 18.49 2.28 6.39
C THR A 119 19.86 1.79 5.91
N GLY A 120 20.75 1.48 6.86
CA GLY A 120 22.06 0.93 6.54
C GLY A 120 21.96 -0.42 5.80
N ARG A 121 22.98 -0.70 4.95
CA ARG A 121 22.98 -1.87 4.05
C ARG A 121 22.68 -3.20 4.73
N GLN A 122 23.28 -3.45 5.89
CA GLN A 122 23.07 -4.72 6.61
C GLN A 122 21.63 -4.86 7.09
N THR A 123 21.09 -3.83 7.74
CA THR A 123 19.70 -3.81 8.22
C THR A 123 18.70 -3.93 7.06
N PHE A 124 18.99 -3.27 5.93
CA PHE A 124 18.21 -3.40 4.72
C PHE A 124 18.17 -4.86 4.23
N GLN A 125 19.32 -5.53 4.19
CA GLN A 125 19.41 -6.93 3.77
C GLN A 125 18.65 -7.87 4.71
N GLU A 126 18.73 -7.64 6.01
CA GLU A 126 17.99 -8.40 7.02
C GLU A 126 16.48 -8.20 6.87
N ALA A 127 16.04 -6.95 6.72
CA ALA A 127 14.64 -6.59 6.48
C ALA A 127 14.08 -7.28 5.22
N MET A 128 14.82 -7.24 4.12
CA MET A 128 14.43 -7.87 2.86
C MET A 128 14.29 -9.40 3.01
N ARG A 129 15.21 -10.06 3.71
CA ARG A 129 15.11 -11.51 3.99
C ARG A 129 13.91 -11.83 4.87
N ASP A 130 13.67 -11.04 5.90
CA ASP A 130 12.52 -11.23 6.80
C ASP A 130 11.19 -11.08 6.05
N ILE A 131 11.06 -10.05 5.22
CA ILE A 131 9.87 -9.84 4.39
C ILE A 131 9.67 -11.00 3.42
N TRP A 132 10.73 -11.43 2.75
CA TRP A 132 10.64 -12.55 1.81
C TRP A 132 10.27 -13.87 2.49
N ASN A 133 10.66 -14.05 3.74
CA ASN A 133 10.25 -15.18 4.57
C ASN A 133 8.83 -15.05 5.16
N GLY A 134 8.04 -14.09 4.69
CA GLY A 134 6.65 -13.87 5.10
C GLY A 134 6.49 -13.10 6.40
N LYS A 135 7.58 -12.56 6.97
CA LYS A 135 7.49 -11.65 8.10
C LYS A 135 7.16 -10.23 7.61
N THR A 136 6.65 -9.43 8.49
CA THR A 136 6.43 -8.00 8.23
C THR A 136 7.55 -7.20 8.86
N TYR A 137 8.14 -6.27 8.11
CA TYR A 137 9.16 -5.37 8.62
C TYR A 137 8.63 -3.94 8.72
N VAL A 138 8.89 -3.32 9.86
CA VAL A 138 8.74 -1.88 10.09
C VAL A 138 9.98 -1.35 10.82
N PRO A 139 10.31 -0.06 10.68
CA PRO A 139 11.47 0.51 11.37
C PRO A 139 11.37 0.33 12.89
N PRO A 140 12.50 0.23 13.61
CA PRO A 140 12.52 0.25 15.06
C PRO A 140 11.79 1.48 15.61
N GLY A 141 11.01 1.30 16.68
CA GLY A 141 10.19 2.37 17.28
C GLY A 141 8.76 2.47 16.73
N TYR A 142 8.44 1.78 15.63
CA TYR A 142 7.06 1.66 15.14
C TYR A 142 6.44 0.36 15.65
N ALA A 143 5.47 0.49 16.55
CA ALA A 143 4.62 -0.64 16.88
C ALA A 143 3.72 -0.91 15.67
N LEU A 144 3.86 -2.08 15.04
CA LEU A 144 2.76 -2.56 14.20
C LEU A 144 1.52 -2.57 15.09
N PRO A 145 0.40 -1.97 14.66
CA PRO A 145 -0.85 -2.22 15.36
C PRO A 145 -0.94 -3.74 15.48
N ALA A 146 -1.10 -4.21 16.73
CA ALA A 146 -1.29 -5.64 16.97
C ALA A 146 -2.21 -6.13 15.86
N ARG A 147 -1.78 -7.14 15.09
CA ARG A 147 -2.63 -7.76 14.09
C ARG A 147 -3.87 -8.19 14.85
N THR A 148 -4.82 -7.29 14.98
CA THR A 148 -6.18 -7.69 15.26
C THR A 148 -6.44 -8.67 14.16
N LYS A 149 -6.48 -9.97 14.57
CA LYS A 149 -6.75 -11.09 13.68
C LYS A 149 -7.81 -10.58 12.72
N ALA A 150 -7.55 -10.68 11.42
CA ALA A 150 -8.45 -10.20 10.36
C ALA A 150 -9.87 -10.80 10.48
N GLY A 151 -10.16 -11.47 11.59
CA GLY A 151 -11.42 -12.04 12.01
C GLY A 151 -12.29 -11.17 12.90
N ASP A 152 -11.77 -10.10 13.52
CA ASP A 152 -12.57 -9.35 14.51
C ASP A 152 -13.02 -7.94 14.05
N ARG A 153 -12.64 -7.51 12.85
CA ARG A 153 -13.45 -6.59 12.06
C ARG A 153 -14.49 -7.42 11.32
N SER A 154 -15.45 -7.96 12.04
CA SER A 154 -16.55 -8.67 11.39
C SER A 154 -17.16 -7.72 10.36
N VAL A 155 -17.45 -8.24 9.15
CA VAL A 155 -18.19 -7.49 8.11
C VAL A 155 -19.41 -6.83 8.72
N GLU A 156 -20.04 -7.48 9.72
CA GLU A 156 -21.13 -6.94 10.52
C GLU A 156 -20.74 -5.67 11.29
N SER A 157 -19.56 -5.58 11.90
CA SER A 157 -19.16 -4.38 12.63
C SER A 157 -18.91 -3.20 11.69
N ILE A 158 -18.33 -3.45 10.52
CA ILE A 158 -18.08 -2.44 9.47
C ILE A 158 -19.41 -2.04 8.83
N SER A 159 -20.25 -3.00 8.45
CA SER A 159 -21.57 -2.76 7.88
C SER A 159 -22.45 -1.95 8.85
N ARG A 160 -22.40 -2.25 10.15
CA ARG A 160 -23.07 -1.48 11.18
C ARG A 160 -22.56 -0.05 11.31
N LYS A 161 -21.25 0.17 11.21
CA LYS A 161 -20.66 1.51 11.21
C LYS A 161 -21.08 2.32 9.98
N ILE A 162 -21.12 1.69 8.80
CA ILE A 162 -21.60 2.32 7.57
C ILE A 162 -23.09 2.62 7.66
N ALA A 163 -23.90 1.70 8.17
CA ALA A 163 -25.35 1.91 8.38
C ALA A 163 -25.67 3.04 9.36
N ASN A 164 -24.77 3.34 10.29
CA ASN A 164 -24.90 4.43 11.25
C ASN A 164 -24.46 5.79 10.71
N LEU A 165 -23.99 5.89 9.45
CA LEU A 165 -23.68 7.17 8.82
C LEU A 165 -24.97 7.94 8.50
N SER A 166 -24.90 9.28 8.58
CA SER A 166 -25.99 10.11 8.08
C SER A 166 -26.10 10.00 6.56
N GLN A 167 -27.25 10.30 5.99
CA GLN A 167 -27.47 10.29 4.54
C GLN A 167 -26.42 11.14 3.78
N GLN A 168 -26.08 12.32 4.31
CA GLN A 168 -25.01 13.16 3.74
C GLN A 168 -23.64 12.50 3.83
N GLN A 169 -23.31 11.87 4.96
CA GLN A 169 -22.04 11.16 5.13
C GLN A 169 -21.95 9.95 4.20
N THR A 170 -23.03 9.21 4.02
CA THR A 170 -23.08 8.07 3.09
C THR A 170 -22.86 8.52 1.65
N ARG A 171 -23.48 9.64 1.24
CA ARG A 171 -23.29 10.20 -0.10
C ARG A 171 -21.86 10.70 -0.31
N ILE A 172 -21.27 11.40 0.67
CA ILE A 172 -19.87 11.83 0.64
C ILE A 172 -18.93 10.61 0.59
N LEU A 173 -19.22 9.53 1.33
CA LEU A 173 -18.43 8.30 1.29
C LEU A 173 -18.45 7.67 -0.10
N GLY A 174 -19.59 7.65 -0.78
CA GLY A 174 -19.72 7.21 -2.18
C GLY A 174 -18.79 7.99 -3.10
N LEU A 175 -18.85 9.33 -3.04
CA LEU A 175 -18.02 10.22 -3.87
C LEU A 175 -16.52 10.08 -3.54
N ILE A 176 -16.18 9.77 -2.28
CA ILE A 176 -14.80 9.42 -1.88
C ILE A 176 -14.35 8.11 -2.56
N CYS A 177 -15.22 7.09 -2.62
CA CYS A 177 -14.93 5.83 -3.27
C CYS A 177 -14.73 5.97 -4.79
N GLU A 178 -15.39 6.96 -5.40
CA GLU A 178 -15.20 7.36 -6.81
C GLU A 178 -13.92 8.17 -7.05
N GLY A 179 -13.20 8.52 -5.99
CA GLY A 179 -11.94 9.27 -6.06
C GLY A 179 -12.09 10.79 -6.17
N MET A 180 -13.30 11.34 -6.01
CA MET A 180 -13.55 12.77 -6.21
C MET A 180 -12.83 13.66 -5.20
N PRO A 181 -12.13 14.73 -5.61
CA PRO A 181 -11.52 15.69 -4.70
C PRO A 181 -12.60 16.52 -3.97
N ASN A 182 -12.24 17.04 -2.78
CA ASN A 182 -13.19 17.78 -1.92
C ASN A 182 -13.93 18.91 -2.63
N LYS A 183 -13.24 19.60 -3.55
CA LYS A 183 -13.84 20.68 -4.37
C LYS A 183 -14.99 20.18 -5.26
N LEU A 184 -14.83 19.01 -5.88
CA LEU A 184 -15.89 18.39 -6.70
C LEU A 184 -17.00 17.83 -5.81
N ILE A 185 -16.67 17.23 -4.67
CA ILE A 185 -17.68 16.79 -3.69
C ILE A 185 -18.51 17.98 -3.20
N ALA A 186 -17.88 19.12 -2.94
CA ALA A 186 -18.56 20.33 -2.52
C ALA A 186 -19.54 20.83 -3.60
N TYR A 187 -19.13 20.81 -4.85
CA TYR A 187 -19.97 21.16 -5.99
C TYR A 187 -21.17 20.19 -6.11
N GLU A 188 -20.94 18.89 -6.14
CA GLU A 188 -21.97 17.85 -6.23
C GLU A 188 -22.99 17.88 -5.07
N MET A 189 -22.51 18.22 -3.89
CA MET A 189 -23.32 18.27 -2.67
C MET A 189 -23.97 19.64 -2.44
N GLN A 190 -23.61 20.65 -3.25
CA GLN A 190 -24.02 22.06 -3.08
C GLN A 190 -23.65 22.59 -1.68
N LEU A 191 -22.43 22.27 -1.22
CA LEU A 191 -21.89 22.66 0.08
C LEU A 191 -20.61 23.48 -0.10
N ALA A 192 -20.24 24.23 0.92
CA ALA A 192 -18.90 24.83 0.99
C ALA A 192 -17.83 23.74 1.18
N GLU A 193 -16.64 23.91 0.58
CA GLU A 193 -15.54 22.94 0.74
C GLU A 193 -15.13 22.73 2.19
N ALA A 194 -15.21 23.78 3.02
CA ALA A 194 -14.95 23.68 4.46
C ALA A 194 -15.96 22.74 5.16
N THR A 195 -17.23 22.79 4.76
CA THR A 195 -18.28 21.91 5.26
C THR A 195 -18.04 20.46 4.87
N VAL A 196 -17.63 20.21 3.62
CA VAL A 196 -17.24 18.88 3.14
C VAL A 196 -16.05 18.33 3.95
N LYS A 197 -15.02 19.14 4.20
CA LYS A 197 -13.87 18.75 5.05
C LYS A 197 -14.33 18.35 6.46
N ALA A 198 -15.24 19.11 7.06
CA ALA A 198 -15.80 18.77 8.39
C ALA A 198 -16.58 17.46 8.36
N HIS A 199 -17.42 17.22 7.36
CA HIS A 199 -18.14 15.96 7.18
C HIS A 199 -17.19 14.78 6.98
N ILE A 200 -16.14 14.94 6.17
CA ILE A 200 -15.12 13.89 5.96
C ILE A 200 -14.42 13.57 7.28
N THR A 201 -13.99 14.57 8.04
CA THR A 201 -13.35 14.34 9.35
C THR A 201 -14.26 13.57 10.32
N ALA A 202 -15.53 13.95 10.41
CA ALA A 202 -16.50 13.26 11.25
C ALA A 202 -16.77 11.83 10.78
N LEU A 203 -16.86 11.61 9.47
CA LEU A 203 -17.02 10.31 8.83
C LEU A 203 -15.85 9.37 9.12
N LEU A 204 -14.61 9.84 8.93
CA LEU A 204 -13.40 9.06 9.19
C LEU A 204 -13.34 8.62 10.66
N ARG A 205 -13.64 9.53 11.59
CA ARG A 205 -13.72 9.21 13.03
C ARG A 205 -14.79 8.15 13.33
N ARG A 206 -15.98 8.23 12.72
CA ARG A 206 -17.05 7.23 12.90
C ARG A 206 -16.69 5.86 12.38
N LEU A 207 -16.06 5.81 11.21
CA LEU A 207 -15.57 4.55 10.62
C LEU A 207 -14.39 3.96 11.40
N GLY A 208 -13.66 4.77 12.19
CA GLY A 208 -12.46 4.37 12.90
C GLY A 208 -11.26 4.25 11.95
N VAL A 209 -11.20 5.12 10.93
CA VAL A 209 -10.11 5.18 9.95
C VAL A 209 -9.48 6.57 9.96
N HIS A 210 -8.20 6.65 9.54
CA HIS A 210 -7.40 7.86 9.68
C HIS A 210 -7.38 8.74 8.43
N ASN A 211 -7.74 8.20 7.27
CA ASN A 211 -7.76 8.95 6.00
C ASN A 211 -8.84 8.45 5.05
N ARG A 212 -9.11 9.26 4.01
CA ARG A 212 -10.13 8.98 3.00
C ARG A 212 -9.91 7.69 2.22
N THR A 213 -8.64 7.33 2.00
CA THR A 213 -8.26 6.13 1.27
C THR A 213 -8.61 4.89 2.07
N GLN A 214 -8.35 4.88 3.38
CA GLN A 214 -8.79 3.80 4.27
C GLN A 214 -10.32 3.68 4.32
N ALA A 215 -11.06 4.80 4.26
CA ALA A 215 -12.51 4.76 4.19
C ALA A 215 -13.01 4.10 2.89
N ALA A 216 -12.42 4.44 1.75
CA ALA A 216 -12.75 3.83 0.47
C ALA A 216 -12.45 2.32 0.45
N MET A 217 -11.29 1.91 1.00
CA MET A 217 -10.92 0.49 1.11
C MET A 217 -11.89 -0.29 1.99
N LEU A 218 -12.27 0.27 3.12
CA LEU A 218 -13.20 -0.36 4.06
C LEU A 218 -14.54 -0.68 3.37
N VAL A 219 -15.06 0.24 2.57
CA VAL A 219 -16.30 0.05 1.78
C VAL A 219 -16.12 -1.04 0.73
N ARG A 220 -14.98 -1.02 0.04
CA ARG A 220 -14.68 -2.01 -1.02
C ARG A 220 -14.58 -3.42 -0.45
N GLU A 221 -13.95 -3.60 0.70
CA GLU A 221 -13.86 -4.89 1.39
C GLU A 221 -15.24 -5.45 1.74
N VAL A 222 -16.14 -4.62 2.26
CA VAL A 222 -17.54 -5.02 2.55
C VAL A 222 -18.28 -5.40 1.28
N SER A 223 -18.14 -4.60 0.21
CA SER A 223 -18.84 -4.83 -1.07
C SER A 223 -18.41 -6.12 -1.77
N ILE A 224 -17.12 -6.47 -1.70
CA ILE A 224 -16.60 -7.72 -2.30
C ILE A 224 -17.13 -8.93 -1.54
N ARG A 225 -17.15 -8.89 -0.21
CA ARG A 225 -17.63 -10.01 0.61
C ARG A 225 -19.14 -10.22 0.49
N HIS A 226 -19.93 -9.15 0.29
CA HIS A 226 -21.37 -9.27 0.01
C HIS A 226 -21.70 -9.89 -1.36
N LYS A 227 -20.76 -9.86 -2.33
CA LYS A 227 -20.93 -10.48 -3.64
C LYS A 227 -20.52 -11.96 -3.66
N LEU A 228 -19.87 -12.44 -2.61
CA LEU A 228 -19.39 -13.83 -2.48
C LEU A 228 -20.25 -14.69 -1.53
N GLN A 229 -21.29 -14.11 -0.93
CA GLN A 229 -22.37 -14.78 -0.21
C GLN A 229 -23.63 -14.84 -1.07
#